data_3f24701895c545bd99d3923a55042988
#
_entry.id   3f24701895c545bd99d3923a55042988
#
_cell.length_a   1.000
_cell.length_b   1.000
_cell.length_c   1.000
_cell.angle_alpha   90.00
_cell.angle_beta   90.00
_cell.angle_gamma   90.00
#
_symmetry.space_group_name_H-M   'P 1'
#
loop_
_entity.id
_entity.type
_entity.pdbx_description
1 polymer ?
#
loop_
_entity_poly.entity_id
_entity_poly.type
_entity_poly.pdbx_seq_one_letter_code
_entity_poly.pdbx_strand_id
1 'polypeptide(L)'
;MKHRVFSSFSRTLTALGLTYSLALSGVACDDGITGAATGGSGNGSGGTDPGTGQGGRTATALPAKYADFFPIGAAVNSWHLDNLTEIVATDFNHLTAENAMKVQDIHPAEASFNWTEADKIADFARDHGMKMTGHALLWHRQAPAWMFTGVTAGDAASLETLKSRLKSHIEAMVERYDDVVDNWDVVNEAISDAAGKTYRDGSEGSKWYELFESHEYIYWAYKYAYDALEAKGAGHSAGKLYYNEYTVTVKVEKIMTLLDWLDNDKGLRIDGVGFQSHENMTWPSTADLQTAIDQFAAAGYKMKISELDVTVYSDYSTGSFVASPEVPWTQDLETAQAARFQALLDLYRKNSEHITSVTFWGISDDRSWLDNEPVPGRNDYPLLYDEAHEPKDARAAIMNF
;
A
#
# COMPACT_ATOMS: atom_id res chain seq x y z
N MET A 1 -43.09 -0.36 -36.76
CA MET A 1 -42.63 0.98 -37.18
C MET A 1 -42.88 1.95 -36.05
N LYS A 2 -41.87 2.29 -35.28
CA LYS A 2 -41.80 3.51 -34.44
C LYS A 2 -40.32 3.75 -34.13
N HIS A 3 -39.68 4.64 -34.86
CA HIS A 3 -38.32 5.12 -34.64
C HIS A 3 -38.28 5.97 -33.36
N ARG A 4 -37.34 5.63 -32.47
CA ARG A 4 -36.91 6.53 -31.40
C ARG A 4 -35.56 7.15 -31.80
N VAL A 5 -35.57 8.46 -31.92
CA VAL A 5 -34.43 9.30 -32.18
C VAL A 5 -33.68 9.47 -30.85
N PHE A 6 -32.43 9.05 -30.80
CA PHE A 6 -31.50 9.41 -29.70
C PHE A 6 -30.76 10.67 -30.11
N SER A 7 -30.98 11.75 -29.37
CA SER A 7 -30.20 12.96 -29.51
C SER A 7 -28.87 12.82 -28.76
N SER A 8 -27.80 12.84 -29.53
CA SER A 8 -26.41 12.88 -29.04
C SER A 8 -26.10 14.28 -28.50
N PHE A 9 -25.86 14.41 -27.20
CA PHE A 9 -25.18 15.57 -26.62
C PHE A 9 -23.68 15.29 -26.59
N SER A 10 -22.96 15.79 -27.58
CA SER A 10 -21.50 15.83 -27.58
C SER A 10 -21.05 16.95 -26.63
N ARG A 11 -20.51 16.57 -25.47
CA ARG A 11 -19.67 17.47 -24.66
C ARG A 11 -18.23 17.21 -25.02
N THR A 12 -17.62 18.15 -25.69
CA THR A 12 -16.19 18.17 -25.99
C THR A 12 -15.44 18.41 -24.68
N LEU A 13 -14.92 17.34 -24.06
CA LEU A 13 -13.89 17.46 -23.02
C LEU A 13 -12.54 17.58 -23.74
N THR A 14 -11.90 18.71 -23.57
CA THR A 14 -10.51 18.93 -23.96
C THR A 14 -9.64 18.18 -22.95
N ALA A 15 -9.18 16.97 -23.29
CA ALA A 15 -8.22 16.23 -22.50
C ALA A 15 -6.85 16.90 -22.66
N LEU A 16 -6.38 17.59 -21.62
CA LEU A 16 -4.95 17.91 -21.49
C LEU A 16 -4.23 16.62 -21.08
N GLY A 17 -3.37 16.14 -21.96
CA GLY A 17 -2.53 14.96 -21.71
C GLY A 17 -1.47 15.27 -20.64
N LEU A 18 -1.54 14.55 -19.51
CA LEU A 18 -0.50 14.50 -18.51
C LEU A 18 0.51 13.41 -18.88
N THR A 19 1.71 13.80 -19.18
CA THR A 19 2.83 12.87 -19.22
C THR A 19 3.61 12.97 -17.91
N TYR A 20 3.42 11.99 -17.02
CA TYR A 20 4.26 11.80 -15.87
C TYR A 20 5.56 11.10 -16.28
N SER A 21 6.62 11.85 -16.41
CA SER A 21 7.96 11.28 -16.47
C SER A 21 8.66 11.55 -15.14
N LEU A 22 8.51 10.62 -14.18
CA LEU A 22 9.38 10.60 -13.00
C LEU A 22 10.74 10.04 -13.42
N ALA A 23 11.72 10.93 -13.57
CA ALA A 23 13.12 10.54 -13.61
C ALA A 23 13.62 10.38 -12.18
N LEU A 24 13.59 9.15 -11.66
CA LEU A 24 14.15 8.81 -10.35
C LEU A 24 15.53 8.21 -10.54
N SER A 25 16.54 8.99 -10.18
CA SER A 25 17.90 8.49 -9.94
C SER A 25 17.89 7.71 -8.63
N GLY A 26 18.18 6.40 -8.69
CA GLY A 26 18.32 5.57 -7.49
C GLY A 26 19.46 6.09 -6.59
N VAL A 27 19.09 6.49 -5.39
CA VAL A 27 20.04 6.69 -4.29
C VAL A 27 19.86 5.49 -3.36
N ALA A 28 20.87 4.63 -3.34
CA ALA A 28 21.00 3.62 -2.30
C ALA A 28 21.39 4.32 -1.01
N CYS A 29 20.58 4.19 0.03
CA CYS A 29 20.97 4.59 1.38
C CYS A 29 21.97 3.56 1.91
N ASP A 30 23.20 4.01 2.12
CA ASP A 30 24.30 3.26 2.76
C ASP A 30 24.29 3.62 4.25
N ASP A 31 23.67 2.76 5.07
CA ASP A 31 23.64 2.93 6.52
C ASP A 31 24.85 2.22 7.15
N GLY A 32 26.02 2.88 7.11
CA GLY A 32 27.20 2.47 7.83
C GLY A 32 27.32 3.15 9.20
N ILE A 33 26.83 2.52 10.28
CA ILE A 33 27.21 2.89 11.64
C ILE A 33 27.57 1.61 12.41
N THR A 34 28.87 1.40 12.62
CA THR A 34 29.41 0.43 13.57
C THR A 34 29.55 1.08 14.94
N GLY A 35 28.77 0.63 15.91
CA GLY A 35 28.88 1.02 17.31
C GLY A 35 28.92 -0.22 18.22
N ALA A 36 30.06 -0.44 18.90
CA ALA A 36 30.30 -1.56 19.77
C ALA A 36 29.51 -1.44 21.09
N ALA A 37 28.83 -2.50 21.50
CA ALA A 37 28.15 -2.61 22.78
C ALA A 37 29.04 -3.33 23.81
N THR A 38 29.19 -2.74 24.98
CA THR A 38 29.73 -3.39 26.17
C THR A 38 28.59 -3.89 27.06
N GLY A 39 28.73 -5.13 27.53
CA GLY A 39 27.69 -5.86 28.25
C GLY A 39 27.50 -5.43 29.71
N GLY A 40 26.34 -5.78 30.24
CA GLY A 40 26.02 -5.77 31.68
C GLY A 40 24.96 -6.82 31.98
N SER A 41 25.35 -7.85 32.71
CA SER A 41 24.47 -8.93 33.16
C SER A 41 23.69 -8.53 34.42
N GLY A 42 22.40 -8.85 34.46
CA GLY A 42 21.58 -8.76 35.66
C GLY A 42 20.50 -9.86 35.66
N ASN A 43 20.67 -10.81 36.53
CA ASN A 43 19.80 -11.96 36.76
C ASN A 43 18.61 -11.59 37.65
N GLY A 44 17.40 -11.98 37.33
CA GLY A 44 16.22 -11.82 38.18
C GLY A 44 15.08 -12.73 37.70
N SER A 45 14.96 -13.87 38.35
CA SER A 45 13.89 -14.85 38.19
C SER A 45 12.57 -14.37 38.79
N GLY A 46 11.47 -14.46 38.04
CA GLY A 46 10.12 -14.33 38.53
C GLY A 46 9.13 -14.86 37.52
N GLY A 47 8.63 -16.08 37.77
CA GLY A 47 7.65 -16.71 36.88
C GLY A 47 6.30 -16.00 36.99
N THR A 48 5.65 -15.81 35.88
CA THR A 48 4.22 -15.52 35.78
C THR A 48 3.64 -16.31 34.59
N ASP A 49 2.47 -16.85 34.86
CA ASP A 49 1.51 -17.63 34.09
C ASP A 49 1.28 -17.04 32.68
N PRO A 50 1.14 -17.86 31.61
CA PRO A 50 0.73 -17.36 30.31
C PRO A 50 -0.77 -17.13 30.28
N GLY A 51 -1.22 -16.01 30.87
CA GLY A 51 -2.54 -15.47 30.69
C GLY A 51 -2.69 -14.88 29.30
N THR A 52 -3.74 -15.29 28.58
CA THR A 52 -4.22 -14.78 27.31
C THR A 52 -4.14 -13.25 27.24
N GLY A 53 -3.09 -12.73 26.60
CA GLY A 53 -2.84 -11.29 26.51
C GLY A 53 -3.69 -10.62 25.43
N GLN A 54 -4.96 -10.40 25.70
CA GLN A 54 -5.63 -9.22 25.20
C GLN A 54 -5.27 -8.08 26.15
N GLY A 55 -4.16 -7.43 25.92
CA GLY A 55 -3.81 -6.17 26.57
C GLY A 55 -4.95 -5.19 26.32
N GLY A 56 -5.65 -4.81 27.40
CA GLY A 56 -6.82 -3.93 27.33
C GLY A 56 -6.44 -2.60 26.68
N ARG A 57 -6.75 -2.46 25.38
CA ARG A 57 -6.63 -1.20 24.66
C ARG A 57 -7.52 -0.18 25.35
N THR A 58 -6.95 0.96 25.72
CA THR A 58 -7.70 2.01 26.38
C THR A 58 -8.75 2.60 25.43
N ALA A 59 -9.86 3.12 25.98
CA ALA A 59 -10.92 3.76 25.18
C ALA A 59 -10.44 4.96 24.33
N THR A 60 -9.20 5.39 24.50
CA THR A 60 -8.54 6.46 23.75
C THR A 60 -7.69 5.95 22.59
N ALA A 61 -7.59 4.64 22.39
CA ALA A 61 -6.85 4.04 21.28
C ALA A 61 -7.66 4.05 19.97
N LEU A 62 -7.01 4.33 18.85
CA LEU A 62 -7.67 4.33 17.53
C LEU A 62 -8.37 2.99 17.21
N PRO A 63 -7.77 1.81 17.41
CA PRO A 63 -8.44 0.54 17.14
C PRO A 63 -9.73 0.34 17.93
N ALA A 64 -9.80 0.79 19.19
CA ALA A 64 -11.00 0.69 19.99
C ALA A 64 -12.11 1.61 19.49
N LYS A 65 -11.74 2.82 19.03
CA LYS A 65 -12.66 3.81 18.48
C LYS A 65 -13.26 3.37 17.14
N TYR A 66 -12.47 2.67 16.31
CA TYR A 66 -12.88 2.22 14.99
C TYR A 66 -13.33 0.75 14.91
N ALA A 67 -13.47 0.08 16.06
CA ALA A 67 -13.75 -1.36 16.12
C ALA A 67 -15.01 -1.82 15.37
N ASP A 68 -16.04 -0.96 15.28
CA ASP A 68 -17.29 -1.25 14.57
C ASP A 68 -17.21 -0.94 13.05
N PHE A 69 -16.08 -0.43 12.56
CA PHE A 69 -15.93 0.00 11.18
C PHE A 69 -14.88 -0.83 10.43
N PHE A 70 -13.63 -0.68 10.81
CA PHE A 70 -12.49 -1.34 10.16
C PHE A 70 -11.24 -1.31 11.05
N PRO A 71 -10.27 -2.19 10.83
CA PRO A 71 -8.93 -2.09 11.44
C PRO A 71 -8.22 -0.79 11.04
N ILE A 72 -7.45 -0.25 11.99
CA ILE A 72 -6.55 0.89 11.75
C ILE A 72 -5.12 0.37 11.73
N GLY A 73 -4.43 0.60 10.62
CA GLY A 73 -3.07 0.11 10.39
C GLY A 73 -2.03 1.22 10.23
N ALA A 74 -0.76 0.80 10.30
CA ALA A 74 0.38 1.63 9.93
C ALA A 74 1.40 0.86 9.10
N ALA A 75 2.05 1.53 8.16
CA ALA A 75 3.27 1.05 7.54
C ALA A 75 4.42 1.23 8.53
N VAL A 76 5.20 0.16 8.75
CA VAL A 76 6.26 0.14 9.75
C VAL A 76 7.54 -0.50 9.20
N ASN A 77 8.66 -0.14 9.79
CA ASN A 77 9.95 -0.80 9.67
C ASN A 77 10.51 -1.13 11.06
N SER A 78 11.67 -1.79 11.15
CA SER A 78 12.27 -2.17 12.44
C SER A 78 12.50 -1.01 13.38
N TRP A 79 12.86 0.15 12.83
CA TRP A 79 13.12 1.33 13.65
C TRP A 79 11.87 1.77 14.43
N HIS A 80 10.69 1.76 13.77
CA HIS A 80 9.41 2.06 14.43
C HIS A 80 9.12 1.09 15.58
N LEU A 81 9.38 -0.19 15.37
CA LEU A 81 9.16 -1.21 16.40
C LEU A 81 10.12 -1.06 17.59
N ASP A 82 11.36 -0.61 17.35
CA ASP A 82 12.35 -0.42 18.41
C ASP A 82 12.15 0.88 19.19
N ASN A 83 11.67 1.95 18.53
CA ASN A 83 11.63 3.29 19.12
C ASN A 83 10.22 3.79 19.42
N LEU A 84 9.19 3.29 18.74
CA LEU A 84 7.79 3.72 18.87
C LEU A 84 6.88 2.54 19.26
N THR A 85 7.42 1.52 19.92
CA THR A 85 6.72 0.28 20.31
C THR A 85 5.36 0.55 20.94
N GLU A 86 5.29 1.49 21.89
CA GLU A 86 4.06 1.81 22.62
C GLU A 86 3.00 2.44 21.70
N ILE A 87 3.42 3.35 20.82
CA ILE A 87 2.51 3.99 19.85
C ILE A 87 1.97 2.93 18.88
N VAL A 88 2.87 2.09 18.31
CA VAL A 88 2.47 1.02 17.39
C VAL A 88 1.47 0.07 18.06
N ALA A 89 1.78 -0.40 19.27
CA ALA A 89 0.95 -1.35 19.98
C ALA A 89 -0.40 -0.77 20.46
N THR A 90 -0.48 0.55 20.67
CA THR A 90 -1.68 1.20 21.21
C THR A 90 -2.60 1.69 20.10
N ASP A 91 -2.07 2.39 19.09
CA ASP A 91 -2.88 3.09 18.10
C ASP A 91 -3.14 2.29 16.82
N PHE A 92 -2.51 1.12 16.67
CA PHE A 92 -2.73 0.31 15.48
C PHE A 92 -3.08 -1.15 15.85
N ASN A 93 -3.82 -1.80 14.99
CA ASN A 93 -4.15 -3.23 15.10
C ASN A 93 -3.94 -3.98 13.78
N HIS A 94 -3.37 -3.30 12.79
CA HIS A 94 -2.99 -3.85 11.49
C HIS A 94 -1.66 -3.24 11.08
N LEU A 95 -0.77 -4.02 10.48
CA LEU A 95 0.54 -3.54 10.04
C LEU A 95 0.79 -3.84 8.57
N THR A 96 1.60 -2.98 7.94
CA THR A 96 2.20 -3.23 6.63
C THR A 96 3.71 -3.05 6.76
N ALA A 97 4.49 -4.00 6.24
CA ALA A 97 5.93 -3.82 6.17
C ALA A 97 6.24 -2.81 5.06
N GLU A 98 6.72 -1.61 5.43
CA GLU A 98 6.97 -0.51 4.48
C GLU A 98 7.80 -0.95 3.27
N ASN A 99 8.91 -1.64 3.51
CA ASN A 99 9.81 -2.14 2.47
C ASN A 99 10.16 -3.63 2.63
N ALA A 100 10.21 -4.14 3.86
CA ALA A 100 10.83 -5.43 4.18
C ALA A 100 10.19 -6.66 3.50
N MET A 101 8.95 -6.57 3.00
CA MET A 101 8.29 -7.62 2.23
C MET A 101 8.36 -7.41 0.71
N LYS A 102 8.95 -6.32 0.22
CA LYS A 102 9.15 -6.09 -1.22
C LYS A 102 10.22 -7.03 -1.77
N VAL A 103 10.07 -7.43 -3.03
CA VAL A 103 10.89 -8.50 -3.63
C VAL A 103 12.38 -8.25 -3.50
N GLN A 104 12.83 -7.00 -3.69
CA GLN A 104 14.24 -6.63 -3.63
C GLN A 104 14.84 -6.88 -2.24
N ASP A 105 14.10 -6.60 -1.18
CA ASP A 105 14.60 -6.66 0.19
C ASP A 105 14.51 -8.08 0.75
N ILE A 106 13.38 -8.76 0.49
CA ILE A 106 13.14 -10.10 1.05
C ILE A 106 13.72 -11.23 0.21
N HIS A 107 13.89 -11.05 -1.11
CA HIS A 107 14.41 -12.07 -2.04
C HIS A 107 15.56 -11.51 -2.91
N PRO A 108 16.66 -11.05 -2.29
CA PRO A 108 17.72 -10.31 -2.98
C PRO A 108 18.51 -11.14 -4.00
N ALA A 109 18.50 -12.47 -3.89
CA ALA A 109 19.15 -13.38 -4.84
C ALA A 109 18.31 -14.65 -5.04
N GLU A 110 18.37 -15.25 -6.23
CA GLU A 110 17.51 -16.37 -6.68
C GLU A 110 17.41 -17.55 -5.69
N ALA A 111 18.50 -17.85 -4.98
CA ALA A 111 18.54 -18.94 -4.00
C ALA A 111 18.52 -18.46 -2.55
N SER A 112 18.25 -17.19 -2.28
CA SER A 112 18.40 -16.62 -0.95
C SER A 112 17.29 -15.64 -0.60
N PHE A 113 16.62 -15.92 0.52
CA PHE A 113 15.68 -14.99 1.16
C PHE A 113 16.33 -14.33 2.37
N ASN A 114 16.03 -13.06 2.58
CA ASN A 114 16.34 -12.31 3.79
C ASN A 114 15.05 -12.04 4.57
N TRP A 115 14.77 -12.92 5.52
CA TRP A 115 13.54 -12.85 6.31
C TRP A 115 13.63 -11.90 7.52
N THR A 116 14.82 -11.44 7.87
CA THR A 116 15.13 -10.80 9.17
C THR A 116 14.18 -9.66 9.52
N GLU A 117 14.05 -8.68 8.65
CA GLU A 117 13.22 -7.51 8.93
C GLU A 117 11.72 -7.83 8.84
N ALA A 118 11.34 -8.63 7.84
CA ALA A 118 9.95 -9.02 7.68
C ALA A 118 9.45 -9.91 8.83
N ASP A 119 10.30 -10.85 9.29
CA ASP A 119 10.00 -11.69 10.47
C ASP A 119 9.81 -10.85 11.73
N LYS A 120 10.68 -9.86 11.96
CA LYS A 120 10.57 -8.97 13.12
C LYS A 120 9.23 -8.25 13.16
N ILE A 121 8.75 -7.76 12.01
CA ILE A 121 7.45 -7.10 11.91
C ILE A 121 6.31 -8.11 12.10
N ALA A 122 6.42 -9.28 11.47
CA ALA A 122 5.42 -10.34 11.57
C ALA A 122 5.31 -10.89 12.99
N ASP A 123 6.42 -11.08 13.68
CA ASP A 123 6.46 -11.53 15.07
C ASP A 123 5.87 -10.47 16.00
N PHE A 124 6.17 -9.19 15.78
CA PHE A 124 5.53 -8.12 16.53
C PHE A 124 4.00 -8.14 16.35
N ALA A 125 3.53 -8.33 15.11
CA ALA A 125 2.10 -8.44 14.84
C ALA A 125 1.46 -9.64 15.55
N ARG A 126 2.12 -10.81 15.53
CA ARG A 126 1.67 -12.02 16.24
C ARG A 126 1.61 -11.80 17.75
N ASP A 127 2.65 -11.24 18.34
CA ASP A 127 2.77 -11.01 19.78
C ASP A 127 1.72 -10.02 20.31
N HIS A 128 1.27 -9.08 19.46
CA HIS A 128 0.25 -8.09 19.80
C HIS A 128 -1.16 -8.42 19.26
N GLY A 129 -1.35 -9.61 18.67
CA GLY A 129 -2.65 -10.04 18.13
C GLY A 129 -3.14 -9.18 16.96
N MET A 130 -2.22 -8.60 16.20
CA MET A 130 -2.49 -7.81 15.00
C MET A 130 -2.51 -8.70 13.75
N LYS A 131 -3.07 -8.17 12.66
CA LYS A 131 -2.93 -8.73 11.31
C LYS A 131 -2.04 -7.84 10.44
N MET A 132 -1.71 -8.35 9.25
CA MET A 132 -0.84 -7.65 8.32
C MET A 132 -1.40 -7.65 6.91
N THR A 133 -1.05 -6.62 6.14
CA THR A 133 -1.05 -6.65 4.68
C THR A 133 0.30 -7.14 4.18
N GLY A 134 0.31 -8.13 3.31
CA GLY A 134 1.51 -8.54 2.58
C GLY A 134 1.76 -7.62 1.38
N HIS A 135 2.70 -6.69 1.50
CA HIS A 135 2.99 -5.66 0.50
C HIS A 135 4.43 -5.75 -0.02
N ALA A 136 4.66 -6.02 -1.27
CA ALA A 136 3.78 -6.51 -2.31
C ALA A 136 4.45 -7.71 -3.00
N LEU A 137 3.63 -8.66 -3.51
CA LEU A 137 4.17 -9.86 -4.17
C LEU A 137 4.78 -9.56 -5.54
N LEU A 138 4.26 -8.55 -6.25
CA LEU A 138 4.81 -8.08 -7.51
C LEU A 138 4.67 -6.56 -7.64
N TRP A 139 5.78 -5.90 -7.95
CA TRP A 139 5.81 -4.48 -8.30
C TRP A 139 6.79 -4.26 -9.47
N HIS A 140 6.57 -3.21 -10.25
CA HIS A 140 7.49 -2.86 -11.34
C HIS A 140 8.79 -2.22 -10.83
N ARG A 141 8.78 -1.68 -9.60
CA ARG A 141 9.95 -1.22 -8.84
C ARG A 141 10.39 -2.25 -7.83
N GLN A 142 11.53 -2.05 -7.21
CA GLN A 142 12.10 -2.90 -6.14
C GLN A 142 12.03 -4.40 -6.46
N ALA A 143 12.23 -4.75 -7.74
CA ALA A 143 12.41 -6.12 -8.20
C ALA A 143 13.91 -6.33 -8.54
N PRO A 144 14.58 -7.33 -7.94
CA PRO A 144 16.00 -7.51 -8.09
C PRO A 144 16.38 -7.99 -9.48
N ALA A 145 17.55 -7.61 -9.97
CA ALA A 145 18.00 -7.89 -11.34
C ALA A 145 18.03 -9.40 -11.67
N TRP A 146 18.30 -10.25 -10.68
CA TRP A 146 18.35 -11.70 -10.90
C TRP A 146 17.02 -12.27 -11.41
N MET A 147 15.89 -11.67 -10.99
CA MET A 147 14.54 -12.07 -11.42
C MET A 147 14.42 -12.08 -12.96
N PHE A 148 15.08 -11.16 -13.63
CA PHE A 148 15.00 -10.94 -15.06
C PHE A 148 16.21 -11.48 -15.85
N THR A 149 17.28 -11.92 -15.15
CA THR A 149 18.53 -12.37 -15.80
C THR A 149 18.28 -13.59 -16.67
N GLY A 150 18.76 -13.54 -17.92
CA GLY A 150 18.62 -14.64 -18.87
C GLY A 150 17.24 -14.78 -19.52
N VAL A 151 16.33 -13.81 -19.27
CA VAL A 151 15.00 -13.77 -19.92
C VAL A 151 15.05 -12.86 -21.13
N THR A 152 14.57 -13.37 -22.27
CA THR A 152 14.43 -12.63 -23.53
C THR A 152 12.97 -12.27 -23.77
N ALA A 153 12.71 -11.03 -24.15
CA ALA A 153 11.36 -10.55 -24.42
C ALA A 153 10.66 -11.42 -25.48
N GLY A 154 9.43 -11.82 -25.22
CA GLY A 154 8.60 -12.63 -26.12
C GLY A 154 9.08 -14.08 -26.31
N ASP A 155 10.25 -14.49 -25.76
CA ASP A 155 10.72 -15.88 -25.87
C ASP A 155 10.02 -16.80 -24.84
N ALA A 156 9.15 -17.67 -25.33
CA ALA A 156 8.32 -18.54 -24.51
C ALA A 156 9.12 -19.42 -23.51
N ALA A 157 10.29 -19.90 -23.91
CA ALA A 157 11.10 -20.79 -23.06
C ALA A 157 11.73 -20.05 -21.89
N SER A 158 12.26 -18.85 -22.11
CA SER A 158 12.85 -18.04 -21.04
C SER A 158 11.77 -17.37 -20.19
N LEU A 159 10.57 -17.10 -20.70
CA LEU A 159 9.43 -16.65 -19.92
C LEU A 159 8.96 -17.68 -18.91
N GLU A 160 9.07 -18.99 -19.18
CA GLU A 160 8.80 -20.02 -18.17
C GLU A 160 9.79 -19.94 -16.99
N THR A 161 11.05 -19.55 -17.23
CA THR A 161 11.99 -19.27 -16.15
C THR A 161 11.51 -18.10 -15.28
N LEU A 162 11.08 -17.00 -15.89
CA LEU A 162 10.56 -15.83 -15.16
C LEU A 162 9.31 -16.18 -14.35
N LYS A 163 8.38 -16.94 -14.94
CA LYS A 163 7.19 -17.45 -14.26
C LYS A 163 7.54 -18.35 -13.07
N SER A 164 8.52 -19.23 -13.24
CA SER A 164 8.99 -20.13 -12.16
C SER A 164 9.59 -19.35 -11.00
N ARG A 165 10.40 -18.30 -11.28
CA ARG A 165 10.98 -17.42 -10.27
C ARG A 165 9.89 -16.65 -9.51
N LEU A 166 8.93 -16.07 -10.21
CA LEU A 166 7.79 -15.39 -9.61
C LEU A 166 6.96 -16.33 -8.74
N LYS A 167 6.67 -17.53 -9.25
CA LYS A 167 5.94 -18.57 -8.52
C LYS A 167 6.65 -18.94 -7.21
N SER A 168 7.95 -19.23 -7.29
CA SER A 168 8.75 -19.60 -6.11
C SER A 168 8.76 -18.48 -5.07
N HIS A 169 8.85 -17.21 -5.49
CA HIS A 169 8.77 -16.08 -4.59
C HIS A 169 7.42 -16.02 -3.88
N ILE A 170 6.32 -16.05 -4.63
CA ILE A 170 4.96 -15.94 -4.09
C ILE A 170 4.63 -17.10 -3.14
N GLU A 171 4.97 -18.33 -3.54
CA GLU A 171 4.75 -19.52 -2.69
C GLU A 171 5.52 -19.41 -1.36
N ALA A 172 6.77 -18.94 -1.39
CA ALA A 172 7.59 -18.77 -0.18
C ALA A 172 7.00 -17.70 0.75
N MET A 173 6.50 -16.58 0.20
CA MET A 173 5.87 -15.52 0.97
C MET A 173 4.58 -15.99 1.65
N VAL A 174 3.69 -16.62 0.90
CA VAL A 174 2.43 -17.16 1.41
C VAL A 174 2.70 -18.24 2.45
N GLU A 175 3.64 -19.18 2.17
CA GLU A 175 3.98 -20.25 3.12
C GLU A 175 4.43 -19.70 4.48
N ARG A 176 5.20 -18.60 4.47
CA ARG A 176 5.81 -18.07 5.68
C ARG A 176 4.88 -17.17 6.50
N TYR A 177 3.99 -16.40 5.86
CA TYR A 177 3.28 -15.31 6.53
C TYR A 177 1.76 -15.44 6.52
N ASP A 178 1.18 -16.47 5.92
CA ASP A 178 -0.29 -16.62 5.81
C ASP A 178 -1.03 -16.65 7.16
N ASP A 179 -0.35 -17.07 8.23
CA ASP A 179 -0.93 -17.09 9.58
C ASP A 179 -1.20 -15.68 10.15
N VAL A 180 -0.44 -14.68 9.73
CA VAL A 180 -0.52 -13.30 10.20
C VAL A 180 -1.01 -12.33 9.12
N VAL A 181 -0.75 -12.61 7.85
CA VAL A 181 -1.22 -11.82 6.70
C VAL A 181 -2.65 -12.20 6.36
N ASP A 182 -3.57 -11.25 6.43
CA ASP A 182 -4.98 -11.46 6.10
C ASP A 182 -5.36 -10.98 4.69
N ASN A 183 -4.51 -10.16 4.07
CA ASN A 183 -4.68 -9.76 2.67
C ASN A 183 -3.32 -9.44 2.00
N TRP A 184 -3.23 -9.63 0.68
CA TRP A 184 -2.04 -9.44 -0.12
C TRP A 184 -2.26 -8.38 -1.20
N ASP A 185 -1.34 -7.43 -1.31
CA ASP A 185 -1.14 -6.64 -2.51
C ASP A 185 -0.39 -7.53 -3.52
N VAL A 186 -1.16 -8.29 -4.30
CA VAL A 186 -0.58 -9.25 -5.23
C VAL A 186 0.19 -8.54 -6.33
N VAL A 187 -0.40 -7.48 -6.86
CA VAL A 187 0.24 -6.59 -7.85
C VAL A 187 0.06 -5.14 -7.42
N ASN A 188 1.16 -4.41 -7.43
CA ASN A 188 1.21 -2.99 -7.14
C ASN A 188 1.50 -2.17 -8.39
N GLU A 189 0.70 -1.12 -8.65
CA GLU A 189 0.93 -0.05 -9.64
C GLU A 189 1.16 -0.52 -11.08
N ALA A 190 0.33 -1.41 -11.59
CA ALA A 190 0.43 -1.89 -12.97
C ALA A 190 -0.29 -1.00 -13.99
N ILE A 191 -1.10 -0.04 -13.53
CA ILE A 191 -1.85 0.87 -14.40
C ILE A 191 -0.99 2.06 -14.81
N SER A 192 -1.04 2.41 -16.11
CA SER A 192 -0.29 3.52 -16.69
C SER A 192 -0.86 4.88 -16.28
N ASP A 193 0.05 5.83 -15.99
CA ASP A 193 -0.30 7.24 -15.82
C ASP A 193 -0.56 7.95 -17.16
N ALA A 194 -0.06 7.40 -18.25
CA ALA A 194 -0.18 8.01 -19.57
C ALA A 194 -1.61 7.93 -20.11
N ALA A 195 -2.08 9.03 -20.71
CA ALA A 195 -3.35 9.05 -21.41
C ALA A 195 -3.35 8.05 -22.58
N GLY A 196 -4.45 7.30 -22.73
CA GLY A 196 -4.62 6.33 -23.82
C GLY A 196 -3.89 4.99 -23.64
N LYS A 197 -3.16 4.80 -22.53
CA LYS A 197 -2.62 3.49 -22.12
C LYS A 197 -3.34 2.98 -20.88
N THR A 198 -3.69 1.70 -20.86
CA THR A 198 -4.26 1.07 -19.66
C THR A 198 -3.13 0.61 -18.73
N TYR A 199 -2.19 -0.15 -19.25
CA TYR A 199 -1.13 -0.79 -18.46
C TYR A 199 0.20 -0.05 -18.56
N ARG A 200 0.96 -0.03 -17.48
CA ARG A 200 2.34 0.45 -17.42
C ARG A 200 3.25 -0.48 -18.23
N ASP A 201 3.93 0.06 -19.25
CA ASP A 201 4.82 -0.69 -20.12
C ASP A 201 6.31 -0.42 -19.82
N GLY A 202 7.20 -0.97 -20.67
CA GLY A 202 8.65 -0.78 -20.53
C GLY A 202 9.10 0.69 -20.61
N SER A 203 8.35 1.56 -21.31
CA SER A 203 8.65 3.00 -21.36
C SER A 203 8.34 3.73 -20.06
N GLU A 204 7.55 3.11 -19.19
CA GLU A 204 7.20 3.57 -17.83
C GLU A 204 7.91 2.72 -16.76
N GLY A 205 8.95 1.98 -17.13
CA GLY A 205 9.82 1.24 -16.22
C GLY A 205 9.34 -0.16 -15.84
N SER A 206 8.27 -0.69 -16.43
CA SER A 206 7.83 -2.06 -16.15
C SER A 206 8.64 -3.09 -16.92
N LYS A 207 9.67 -3.66 -16.27
CA LYS A 207 10.47 -4.75 -16.85
C LYS A 207 9.63 -6.01 -17.05
N TRP A 208 8.62 -6.23 -16.22
CA TRP A 208 7.64 -7.31 -16.38
C TRP A 208 6.91 -7.21 -17.71
N TYR A 209 6.31 -6.04 -17.99
CA TYR A 209 5.60 -5.82 -19.25
C TYR A 209 6.53 -5.93 -20.46
N GLU A 210 7.74 -5.36 -20.37
CA GLU A 210 8.74 -5.43 -21.44
C GLU A 210 9.06 -6.87 -21.82
N LEU A 211 9.26 -7.76 -20.87
CA LEU A 211 9.63 -9.14 -21.11
C LEU A 211 8.45 -10.01 -21.58
N PHE A 212 7.28 -9.82 -21.01
CA PHE A 212 6.06 -10.51 -21.43
C PHE A 212 5.48 -9.93 -22.73
N GLU A 213 5.91 -8.75 -23.18
CA GLU A 213 5.31 -7.96 -24.28
C GLU A 213 3.80 -7.75 -24.09
N SER A 214 3.31 -7.85 -22.87
CA SER A 214 1.90 -7.75 -22.49
C SER A 214 1.74 -7.63 -20.97
N HIS A 215 0.49 -7.45 -20.52
CA HIS A 215 0.11 -7.46 -19.10
C HIS A 215 -0.13 -8.87 -18.53
N GLU A 216 0.17 -9.95 -19.26
CA GLU A 216 -0.04 -11.34 -18.82
C GLU A 216 0.70 -11.71 -17.51
N TYR A 217 1.79 -11.02 -17.16
CA TYR A 217 2.49 -11.22 -15.89
C TYR A 217 1.59 -10.98 -14.67
N ILE A 218 0.58 -10.10 -14.80
CA ILE A 218 -0.40 -9.79 -13.75
C ILE A 218 -1.22 -11.05 -13.45
N TYR A 219 -1.76 -11.70 -14.49
CA TYR A 219 -2.50 -12.96 -14.32
C TYR A 219 -1.65 -14.02 -13.60
N TRP A 220 -0.39 -14.19 -13.98
CA TRP A 220 0.47 -15.19 -13.36
C TRP A 220 0.73 -14.90 -11.88
N ALA A 221 0.89 -13.62 -11.49
CA ALA A 221 1.03 -13.25 -10.10
C ALA A 221 -0.22 -13.66 -9.28
N TYR A 222 -1.42 -13.29 -9.76
CA TYR A 222 -2.66 -13.66 -9.07
C TYR A 222 -2.91 -15.17 -9.07
N LYS A 223 -2.61 -15.85 -10.18
CA LYS A 223 -2.75 -17.31 -10.27
C LYS A 223 -1.87 -18.02 -9.24
N TYR A 224 -0.64 -17.60 -9.08
CA TYR A 224 0.27 -18.20 -8.10
C TYR A 224 -0.12 -17.87 -6.67
N ALA A 225 -0.55 -16.65 -6.38
CA ALA A 225 -1.06 -16.27 -5.07
C ALA A 225 -2.34 -17.06 -4.71
N TYR A 226 -3.28 -17.14 -5.64
CA TYR A 226 -4.49 -17.95 -5.48
C TYR A 226 -4.15 -19.41 -5.20
N ASP A 227 -3.31 -20.04 -6.03
CA ASP A 227 -2.94 -21.45 -5.88
C ASP A 227 -2.22 -21.71 -4.56
N ALA A 228 -1.31 -20.83 -4.15
CA ALA A 228 -0.59 -20.97 -2.89
C ALA A 228 -1.53 -20.88 -1.68
N LEU A 229 -2.51 -19.97 -1.71
CA LEU A 229 -3.51 -19.83 -0.65
C LEU A 229 -4.50 -21.03 -0.63
N GLU A 230 -4.99 -21.45 -1.79
CA GLU A 230 -5.89 -22.61 -1.88
C GLU A 230 -5.21 -23.92 -1.45
N ALA A 231 -3.88 -24.03 -1.58
CA ALA A 231 -3.14 -25.17 -1.05
C ALA A 231 -3.16 -25.24 0.49
N LYS A 232 -3.45 -24.15 1.20
CA LYS A 232 -3.66 -24.12 2.64
C LYS A 232 -5.07 -24.64 3.05
N GLY A 233 -6.02 -24.58 2.14
CA GLY A 233 -7.40 -25.06 2.32
C GLY A 233 -8.34 -24.48 1.26
N ALA A 234 -9.33 -25.22 0.85
CA ALA A 234 -10.29 -24.77 -0.16
C ALA A 234 -11.03 -23.49 0.31
N GLY A 235 -11.01 -22.45 -0.52
CA GLY A 235 -11.60 -21.15 -0.20
C GLY A 235 -10.73 -20.26 0.70
N HIS A 236 -9.48 -20.64 0.97
CA HIS A 236 -8.57 -19.89 1.83
C HIS A 236 -8.08 -18.59 1.19
N SER A 237 -8.16 -18.47 -0.13
CA SER A 237 -7.85 -17.25 -0.87
C SER A 237 -8.91 -16.15 -0.74
N ALA A 238 -10.13 -16.51 -0.31
CA ALA A 238 -11.25 -15.57 -0.26
C ALA A 238 -10.99 -14.40 0.70
N GLY A 239 -11.17 -13.17 0.21
CA GLY A 239 -10.94 -11.93 0.93
C GLY A 239 -9.46 -11.50 0.97
N LYS A 240 -8.54 -12.23 0.32
CA LYS A 240 -7.09 -12.00 0.46
C LYS A 240 -6.39 -11.39 -0.76
N LEU A 241 -7.01 -11.33 -1.93
CA LEU A 241 -6.36 -10.93 -3.17
C LEU A 241 -6.73 -9.51 -3.57
N TYR A 242 -5.80 -8.56 -3.44
CA TYR A 242 -6.00 -7.15 -3.75
C TYR A 242 -5.06 -6.66 -4.85
N TYR A 243 -5.55 -5.71 -5.63
CA TYR A 243 -4.76 -4.85 -6.52
C TYR A 243 -4.53 -3.51 -5.83
N ASN A 244 -3.30 -3.01 -5.75
CA ASN A 244 -2.97 -1.76 -5.06
C ASN A 244 -2.51 -0.68 -6.05
N GLU A 245 -3.04 0.56 -5.91
CA GLU A 245 -2.77 1.64 -6.86
C GLU A 245 -2.90 3.02 -6.23
N TYR A 246 -2.07 3.97 -6.68
CA TYR A 246 -2.19 5.38 -6.34
C TYR A 246 -3.11 6.14 -7.32
N THR A 247 -3.56 7.33 -6.90
CA THR A 247 -4.45 8.20 -7.69
C THR A 247 -5.68 7.48 -8.28
N VAL A 248 -6.26 6.56 -7.52
CA VAL A 248 -7.34 5.68 -7.97
C VAL A 248 -8.52 6.44 -8.56
N THR A 249 -8.86 7.62 -8.02
CA THR A 249 -9.99 8.45 -8.49
C THR A 249 -9.91 8.82 -9.98
N VAL A 250 -8.71 8.91 -10.54
CA VAL A 250 -8.52 9.20 -11.98
C VAL A 250 -8.20 7.95 -12.80
N LYS A 251 -8.00 6.80 -12.16
CA LYS A 251 -7.66 5.52 -12.79
C LYS A 251 -8.79 4.49 -12.76
N VAL A 252 -9.98 4.81 -12.20
CA VAL A 252 -11.08 3.85 -12.00
C VAL A 252 -11.37 3.02 -13.25
N GLU A 253 -11.56 3.66 -14.41
CA GLU A 253 -11.89 2.96 -15.66
C GLU A 253 -10.79 1.97 -16.09
N LYS A 254 -9.52 2.33 -15.91
CA LYS A 254 -8.38 1.47 -16.26
C LYS A 254 -8.26 0.30 -15.29
N ILE A 255 -8.47 0.55 -13.99
CA ILE A 255 -8.47 -0.50 -12.96
C ILE A 255 -9.63 -1.45 -13.22
N MET A 256 -10.84 -0.94 -13.48
CA MET A 256 -12.00 -1.77 -13.84
C MET A 256 -11.73 -2.64 -15.08
N THR A 257 -11.00 -2.12 -16.07
CA THR A 257 -10.58 -2.91 -17.25
C THR A 257 -9.66 -4.07 -16.85
N LEU A 258 -8.73 -3.85 -15.91
CA LEU A 258 -7.88 -4.91 -15.37
C LEU A 258 -8.71 -5.97 -14.62
N LEU A 259 -9.62 -5.53 -13.76
CA LEU A 259 -10.47 -6.42 -12.96
C LEU A 259 -11.39 -7.27 -13.85
N ASP A 260 -12.00 -6.65 -14.86
CA ASP A 260 -12.85 -7.32 -15.84
C ASP A 260 -12.07 -8.38 -16.64
N TRP A 261 -10.85 -8.04 -17.08
CA TRP A 261 -9.96 -8.98 -17.75
C TRP A 261 -9.59 -10.18 -16.88
N LEU A 262 -9.28 -9.95 -15.60
CA LEU A 262 -8.97 -11.05 -14.66
C LEU A 262 -10.20 -11.93 -14.42
N ASP A 263 -11.36 -11.35 -14.19
CA ASP A 263 -12.61 -12.08 -13.89
C ASP A 263 -13.15 -12.82 -15.14
N ASN A 264 -13.37 -12.11 -16.25
CA ASN A 264 -14.07 -12.65 -17.41
C ASN A 264 -13.16 -13.38 -18.40
N ASP A 265 -11.96 -12.86 -18.68
CA ASP A 265 -11.08 -13.48 -19.67
C ASP A 265 -10.19 -14.57 -19.05
N LYS A 266 -9.79 -14.40 -17.78
CA LYS A 266 -8.92 -15.35 -17.08
C LYS A 266 -9.65 -16.26 -16.10
N GLY A 267 -10.90 -15.95 -15.76
CA GLY A 267 -11.69 -16.70 -14.80
C GLY A 267 -11.12 -16.65 -13.37
N LEU A 268 -10.43 -15.56 -13.04
CA LEU A 268 -9.78 -15.34 -11.75
C LEU A 268 -10.25 -14.02 -11.14
N ARG A 269 -11.36 -14.07 -10.39
CA ARG A 269 -11.84 -12.90 -9.66
C ARG A 269 -10.97 -12.63 -8.45
N ILE A 270 -10.59 -11.36 -8.26
CA ILE A 270 -9.90 -10.88 -7.06
C ILE A 270 -10.89 -10.19 -6.11
N ASP A 271 -10.49 -9.97 -4.88
CA ASP A 271 -11.43 -9.53 -3.83
C ASP A 271 -11.60 -8.02 -3.78
N GLY A 272 -10.55 -7.26 -4.10
CA GLY A 272 -10.66 -5.82 -3.97
C GLY A 272 -9.49 -5.00 -4.51
N VAL A 273 -9.59 -3.69 -4.23
CA VAL A 273 -8.63 -2.68 -4.66
C VAL A 273 -8.10 -1.94 -3.44
N GLY A 274 -6.78 -1.80 -3.34
CA GLY A 274 -6.11 -0.89 -2.43
C GLY A 274 -6.04 0.51 -3.04
N PHE A 275 -6.60 1.48 -2.32
CA PHE A 275 -6.40 2.89 -2.59
C PHE A 275 -5.19 3.32 -1.76
N GLN A 276 -4.06 3.60 -2.39
CA GLN A 276 -2.88 4.08 -1.64
C GLN A 276 -3.23 5.34 -0.84
N SER A 277 -4.03 6.23 -1.40
CA SER A 277 -4.47 7.45 -0.72
C SER A 277 -3.32 8.33 -0.23
N HIS A 278 -2.28 8.46 -1.06
CA HIS A 278 -1.31 9.53 -0.96
C HIS A 278 -1.99 10.83 -1.40
N GLU A 279 -2.52 11.56 -0.45
CA GLU A 279 -3.41 12.69 -0.71
C GLU A 279 -2.74 14.01 -0.36
N ASN A 280 -3.33 15.12 -0.78
CA ASN A 280 -2.97 16.44 -0.27
C ASN A 280 -4.14 17.11 0.45
N MET A 281 -3.92 18.31 0.92
CA MET A 281 -4.90 19.08 1.70
C MET A 281 -6.26 19.25 1.01
N THR A 282 -6.32 19.13 -0.33
CA THR A 282 -7.53 19.44 -1.11
C THR A 282 -7.87 18.41 -2.19
N TRP A 283 -6.91 17.59 -2.60
CA TRP A 283 -7.07 16.62 -3.69
C TRP A 283 -6.67 15.21 -3.29
N PRO A 284 -7.40 14.18 -3.76
CA PRO A 284 -8.68 14.26 -4.44
C PRO A 284 -9.78 14.78 -3.52
N SER A 285 -10.88 15.30 -4.07
CA SER A 285 -12.01 15.68 -3.22
C SER A 285 -12.70 14.46 -2.61
N THR A 286 -13.36 14.63 -1.46
CA THR A 286 -14.16 13.54 -0.85
C THR A 286 -15.30 13.10 -1.78
N ALA A 287 -15.79 13.97 -2.67
CA ALA A 287 -16.79 13.61 -3.67
C ALA A 287 -16.22 12.69 -4.77
N ASP A 288 -14.98 12.95 -5.23
CA ASP A 288 -14.31 12.08 -6.20
C ASP A 288 -14.00 10.72 -5.59
N LEU A 289 -13.54 10.69 -4.34
CA LEU A 289 -13.33 9.44 -3.58
C LEU A 289 -14.65 8.66 -3.42
N GLN A 290 -15.74 9.31 -3.02
CA GLN A 290 -17.05 8.65 -2.92
C GLN A 290 -17.47 8.05 -4.27
N THR A 291 -17.26 8.80 -5.36
CA THR A 291 -17.58 8.30 -6.71
C THR A 291 -16.78 7.05 -7.07
N ALA A 292 -15.48 7.02 -6.74
CA ALA A 292 -14.65 5.84 -6.97
C ALA A 292 -15.09 4.65 -6.10
N ILE A 293 -15.36 4.89 -4.81
CA ILE A 293 -15.89 3.87 -3.88
C ILE A 293 -17.19 3.28 -4.42
N ASP A 294 -18.15 4.13 -4.84
CA ASP A 294 -19.45 3.68 -5.36
C ASP A 294 -19.29 2.80 -6.61
N GLN A 295 -18.34 3.11 -7.50
CA GLN A 295 -18.11 2.33 -8.71
C GLN A 295 -17.55 0.94 -8.40
N PHE A 296 -16.53 0.82 -7.54
CA PHE A 296 -15.99 -0.50 -7.15
C PHE A 296 -17.00 -1.31 -6.33
N ALA A 297 -17.72 -0.66 -5.42
CA ALA A 297 -18.76 -1.31 -4.62
C ALA A 297 -19.90 -1.86 -5.50
N ALA A 298 -20.35 -1.09 -6.50
CA ALA A 298 -21.37 -1.53 -7.46
C ALA A 298 -20.92 -2.73 -8.30
N ALA A 299 -19.62 -2.86 -8.57
CA ALA A 299 -19.03 -4.02 -9.23
C ALA A 299 -18.77 -5.19 -8.24
N GLY A 300 -19.05 -5.02 -6.95
CA GLY A 300 -18.91 -6.04 -5.91
C GLY A 300 -17.47 -6.23 -5.40
N TYR A 301 -16.59 -5.25 -5.60
CA TYR A 301 -15.25 -5.27 -5.03
C TYR A 301 -15.22 -4.57 -3.67
N LYS A 302 -14.36 -5.07 -2.79
CA LYS A 302 -13.99 -4.38 -1.55
C LYS A 302 -12.87 -3.38 -1.82
N MET A 303 -12.73 -2.42 -0.94
CA MET A 303 -11.60 -1.48 -0.95
C MET A 303 -10.85 -1.55 0.38
N LYS A 304 -9.58 -1.25 0.35
CA LYS A 304 -8.79 -0.88 1.53
C LYS A 304 -8.10 0.44 1.27
N ILE A 305 -7.98 1.27 2.27
CA ILE A 305 -7.13 2.46 2.24
C ILE A 305 -5.77 1.98 2.72
N SER A 306 -4.82 1.86 1.80
CA SER A 306 -3.61 1.06 2.04
C SER A 306 -2.40 1.86 2.49
N GLU A 307 -2.34 3.18 2.17
CA GLU A 307 -1.12 3.99 2.32
C GLU A 307 -1.43 5.46 2.64
N LEU A 308 -2.43 5.71 3.50
CA LEU A 308 -2.92 7.06 3.78
C LEU A 308 -1.84 7.95 4.37
N ASP A 309 -1.56 9.03 3.68
CA ASP A 309 -0.85 10.22 4.16
C ASP A 309 -1.48 11.48 3.55
N VAL A 310 -1.23 12.65 4.15
CA VAL A 310 -1.80 13.92 3.68
C VAL A 310 -0.68 14.95 3.62
N THR A 311 -0.03 15.06 2.45
CA THR A 311 1.00 16.06 2.20
C THR A 311 0.44 17.49 2.25
N VAL A 312 1.21 18.41 2.77
CA VAL A 312 0.87 19.84 2.76
C VAL A 312 1.13 20.50 1.41
N TYR A 313 1.77 19.81 0.49
CA TYR A 313 2.13 20.33 -0.82
C TYR A 313 1.10 19.94 -1.89
N SER A 314 0.94 20.83 -2.86
CA SER A 314 0.03 20.64 -4.00
C SER A 314 0.77 20.46 -5.33
N ASP A 315 1.98 19.93 -5.29
CA ASP A 315 2.89 19.83 -6.44
C ASP A 315 2.28 19.09 -7.65
N TYR A 316 1.34 18.19 -7.42
CA TYR A 316 0.67 17.40 -8.45
C TYR A 316 -0.69 17.95 -8.89
N SER A 317 -1.18 19.04 -8.30
CA SER A 317 -2.54 19.53 -8.55
C SER A 317 -2.74 20.15 -9.93
N THR A 318 -1.68 20.46 -10.67
CA THR A 318 -1.73 21.20 -11.95
C THR A 318 -1.44 20.33 -13.18
N GLY A 319 -1.32 19.04 -13.01
CA GLY A 319 -1.02 18.13 -14.12
C GLY A 319 0.42 18.13 -14.61
N SER A 320 1.27 18.91 -13.97
CA SER A 320 2.72 18.88 -14.13
C SER A 320 3.34 18.98 -12.75
N PHE A 321 4.39 18.20 -12.50
CA PHE A 321 5.15 18.36 -11.29
C PHE A 321 5.87 19.72 -11.29
N VAL A 322 5.55 20.56 -10.31
CA VAL A 322 6.25 21.80 -10.02
C VAL A 322 6.52 21.83 -8.53
N ALA A 323 7.79 21.66 -8.15
CA ALA A 323 8.18 21.68 -6.74
C ALA A 323 7.79 23.01 -6.10
N SER A 324 6.91 22.96 -5.11
CA SER A 324 6.60 24.12 -4.26
C SER A 324 7.79 24.40 -3.33
N PRO A 325 8.04 25.67 -2.96
CA PRO A 325 8.96 25.98 -1.88
C PRO A 325 8.53 25.29 -0.58
N GLU A 326 9.51 24.97 0.26
CA GLU A 326 9.23 24.46 1.60
C GLU A 326 8.35 25.45 2.39
N VAL A 327 7.34 24.91 3.07
CA VAL A 327 6.44 25.69 3.92
C VAL A 327 6.71 25.38 5.39
N PRO A 328 6.78 26.38 6.27
CA PRO A 328 6.92 26.11 7.70
C PRO A 328 5.61 25.52 8.26
N TRP A 329 5.73 24.58 9.18
CA TRP A 329 4.59 24.09 9.94
C TRP A 329 3.99 25.19 10.81
N THR A 330 2.71 25.42 10.70
CA THR A 330 1.97 26.45 11.44
C THR A 330 0.69 25.89 12.01
N GLN A 331 0.14 26.53 13.06
CA GLN A 331 -1.12 26.12 13.67
C GLN A 331 -2.30 26.17 12.67
N ASP A 332 -2.33 27.11 11.74
CA ASP A 332 -3.38 27.17 10.72
C ASP A 332 -3.29 25.97 9.77
N LEU A 333 -2.06 25.58 9.40
CA LEU A 333 -1.82 24.43 8.55
C LEU A 333 -2.20 23.12 9.25
N GLU A 334 -1.82 22.98 10.52
CA GLU A 334 -2.19 21.84 11.36
C GLU A 334 -3.71 21.70 11.51
N THR A 335 -4.40 22.81 11.79
CA THR A 335 -5.86 22.82 11.89
C THR A 335 -6.52 22.41 10.58
N ALA A 336 -6.02 22.90 9.45
CA ALA A 336 -6.52 22.53 8.13
C ALA A 336 -6.26 21.04 7.80
N GLN A 337 -5.09 20.52 8.15
CA GLN A 337 -4.76 19.09 7.96
C GLN A 337 -5.63 18.20 8.84
N ALA A 338 -5.86 18.58 10.10
CA ALA A 338 -6.75 17.88 11.01
C ALA A 338 -8.18 17.79 10.45
N ALA A 339 -8.69 18.89 9.88
CA ALA A 339 -10.00 18.90 9.21
C ALA A 339 -10.03 17.99 7.96
N ARG A 340 -8.91 17.92 7.21
CA ARG A 340 -8.80 17.02 6.06
C ARG A 340 -8.84 15.56 6.49
N PHE A 341 -8.03 15.14 7.46
CA PHE A 341 -8.05 13.78 8.00
C PHE A 341 -9.43 13.39 8.54
N GLN A 342 -10.08 14.30 9.27
CA GLN A 342 -11.44 14.06 9.75
C GLN A 342 -12.41 13.80 8.59
N ALA A 343 -12.39 14.64 7.55
CA ALA A 343 -13.28 14.48 6.39
C ALA A 343 -13.04 13.15 5.65
N LEU A 344 -11.79 12.70 5.56
CA LEU A 344 -11.43 11.41 4.95
C LEU A 344 -11.93 10.25 5.80
N LEU A 345 -11.63 10.23 7.10
CA LEU A 345 -12.06 9.15 7.98
C LEU A 345 -13.59 9.10 8.15
N ASP A 346 -14.29 10.25 8.10
CA ASP A 346 -15.75 10.32 8.07
C ASP A 346 -16.30 9.67 6.79
N LEU A 347 -15.68 9.93 5.64
CA LEU A 347 -16.03 9.29 4.38
C LEU A 347 -15.82 7.77 4.45
N TYR A 348 -14.68 7.33 4.96
CA TYR A 348 -14.37 5.90 5.05
C TYR A 348 -15.29 5.16 6.03
N ARG A 349 -15.60 5.75 7.19
CA ARG A 349 -16.60 5.19 8.13
C ARG A 349 -17.99 5.06 7.51
N LYS A 350 -18.42 6.08 6.76
CA LYS A 350 -19.71 6.04 6.05
C LYS A 350 -19.78 4.87 5.06
N ASN A 351 -18.65 4.44 4.51
CA ASN A 351 -18.53 3.37 3.53
C ASN A 351 -17.93 2.09 4.11
N SER A 352 -17.97 1.90 5.43
CA SER A 352 -17.30 0.78 6.13
C SER A 352 -17.79 -0.60 5.72
N GLU A 353 -18.98 -0.73 5.13
CA GLU A 353 -19.44 -1.99 4.53
C GLU A 353 -18.61 -2.42 3.31
N HIS A 354 -17.92 -1.49 2.67
CA HIS A 354 -17.08 -1.71 1.47
C HIS A 354 -15.59 -1.56 1.75
N ILE A 355 -15.20 -0.91 2.86
CA ILE A 355 -13.81 -0.66 3.22
C ILE A 355 -13.36 -1.67 4.29
N THR A 356 -12.30 -2.40 4.01
CA THR A 356 -11.81 -3.50 4.85
C THR A 356 -10.73 -3.08 5.84
N SER A 357 -10.00 -2.00 5.59
CA SER A 357 -8.99 -1.43 6.50
C SER A 357 -8.62 -0.01 6.11
N VAL A 358 -8.05 0.75 7.05
CA VAL A 358 -7.38 2.04 6.79
C VAL A 358 -5.99 1.99 7.39
N THR A 359 -4.96 2.12 6.55
CA THR A 359 -3.55 2.05 6.93
C THR A 359 -2.87 3.38 6.61
N PHE A 360 -2.24 3.99 7.60
CA PHE A 360 -1.40 5.18 7.45
C PHE A 360 -0.02 4.77 6.93
N TRP A 361 0.57 5.54 5.99
CA TRP A 361 1.87 5.19 5.41
C TRP A 361 3.04 5.72 6.26
N GLY A 362 3.07 5.31 7.50
CA GLY A 362 4.03 5.69 8.53
C GLY A 362 3.34 6.02 9.85
N ILE A 363 4.11 6.52 10.80
CA ILE A 363 3.66 6.86 12.15
C ILE A 363 3.87 8.34 12.42
N SER A 364 5.10 8.84 12.26
CA SER A 364 5.54 10.20 12.59
C SER A 364 6.22 10.89 11.43
N ASP A 365 6.14 12.21 11.43
CA ASP A 365 6.59 13.07 10.33
C ASP A 365 8.10 12.95 10.07
N ASP A 366 8.94 12.71 11.11
CA ASP A 366 10.41 12.57 11.00
C ASP A 366 10.88 11.37 10.17
N ARG A 367 9.97 10.48 9.78
CA ARG A 367 10.25 9.26 9.03
C ARG A 367 9.35 9.09 7.80
N SER A 368 8.77 10.17 7.31
CA SER A 368 7.95 10.13 6.11
C SER A 368 8.81 9.94 4.85
N TRP A 369 8.36 9.09 3.94
CA TRP A 369 8.95 8.97 2.60
C TRP A 369 8.85 10.30 1.81
N LEU A 370 7.85 11.12 2.14
CA LEU A 370 7.60 12.42 1.50
C LEU A 370 8.68 13.46 1.78
N ASP A 371 9.56 13.26 2.76
CA ASP A 371 10.73 14.10 2.98
C ASP A 371 11.80 13.94 1.89
N ASN A 372 11.72 12.85 1.12
CA ASN A 372 12.66 12.53 0.07
C ASN A 372 12.02 12.44 -1.33
N GLU A 373 10.70 12.34 -1.41
CA GLU A 373 9.93 12.22 -2.66
C GLU A 373 8.73 13.18 -2.64
N PRO A 374 8.44 13.87 -3.71
CA PRO A 374 9.22 13.98 -4.96
C PRO A 374 10.35 15.00 -4.89
N VAL A 375 10.56 15.69 -3.75
CA VAL A 375 11.59 16.72 -3.56
C VAL A 375 12.52 16.30 -2.42
N PRO A 376 13.72 15.76 -2.72
CA PRO A 376 14.62 15.28 -1.68
C PRO A 376 15.01 16.35 -0.68
N GLY A 377 14.90 16.03 0.62
CA GLY A 377 15.29 16.89 1.74
C GLY A 377 14.34 18.06 2.01
N ARG A 378 13.10 18.00 1.48
CA ARG A 378 12.05 18.96 1.81
C ARG A 378 11.12 18.33 2.86
N ASN A 379 11.09 18.93 4.07
CA ASN A 379 10.22 18.46 5.14
C ASN A 379 8.74 18.47 4.72
N ASP A 380 8.04 17.37 5.03
CA ASP A 380 6.59 17.29 4.94
C ASP A 380 6.03 16.85 6.30
N TYR A 381 4.75 17.02 6.51
CA TYR A 381 4.10 16.79 7.80
C TYR A 381 2.86 15.88 7.63
N PRO A 382 2.96 14.71 6.98
CA PRO A 382 1.80 14.01 6.42
C PRO A 382 1.08 13.05 7.37
N LEU A 383 1.58 12.85 8.60
CA LEU A 383 1.16 11.75 9.48
C LEU A 383 0.47 12.23 10.76
N LEU A 384 0.14 11.29 11.65
CA LEU A 384 -0.64 11.55 12.86
C LEU A 384 0.19 12.01 14.05
N TYR A 385 1.50 11.78 14.01
CA TYR A 385 2.47 12.19 15.02
C TYR A 385 3.51 13.11 14.41
N ASP A 386 3.95 14.09 15.17
CA ASP A 386 4.96 15.04 14.73
C ASP A 386 6.40 14.46 14.79
N GLU A 387 7.41 15.28 14.48
CA GLU A 387 8.82 14.88 14.52
C GLU A 387 9.34 14.57 15.94
N ALA A 388 8.63 15.02 16.99
CA ALA A 388 8.93 14.70 18.40
C ALA A 388 8.13 13.48 18.90
N HIS A 389 7.36 12.84 18.00
CA HIS A 389 6.47 11.71 18.28
C HIS A 389 5.30 12.09 19.20
N GLU A 390 4.93 13.36 19.27
CA GLU A 390 3.74 13.82 19.96
C GLU A 390 2.53 13.79 19.02
N PRO A 391 1.33 13.46 19.54
CA PRO A 391 0.14 13.37 18.70
C PRO A 391 -0.29 14.75 18.18
N LYS A 392 -0.49 14.87 16.87
CA LYS A 392 -0.97 16.07 16.20
C LYS A 392 -2.48 16.27 16.35
N ASP A 393 -2.98 17.47 16.04
CA ASP A 393 -4.42 17.77 15.96
C ASP A 393 -5.17 16.81 15.02
N ALA A 394 -4.50 16.30 13.98
CA ALA A 394 -5.03 15.29 13.07
C ALA A 394 -5.48 14.02 13.80
N ARG A 395 -4.64 13.50 14.74
CA ARG A 395 -5.00 12.33 15.55
C ARG A 395 -6.19 12.62 16.47
N ALA A 396 -6.23 13.80 17.05
CA ALA A 396 -7.36 14.20 17.90
C ALA A 396 -8.66 14.33 17.09
N ALA A 397 -8.59 14.91 15.89
CA ALA A 397 -9.74 15.10 15.00
C ALA A 397 -10.40 13.78 14.59
N ILE A 398 -9.61 12.78 14.17
CA ILE A 398 -10.12 11.46 13.76
C ILE A 398 -10.67 10.63 14.94
N MET A 399 -10.39 11.03 16.17
CA MET A 399 -10.96 10.42 17.39
C MET A 399 -12.29 11.06 17.80
N ASN A 400 -12.62 12.21 17.25
CA ASN A 400 -13.77 13.01 17.72
C ASN A 400 -15.03 12.76 16.88
N PHE A 401 -15.73 11.64 17.10
CA PHE A 401 -17.02 11.30 16.49
C PHE A 401 -17.89 10.42 17.39
#